data_9aaa5da9413337044539b2f61f52b384
#
_entry.id   9aaa5da9413337044539b2f61f52b384
#
_cell.length_a   1.000
_cell.length_b   1.000
_cell.length_c   1.000
_cell.angle_alpha   90.00
_cell.angle_beta   90.00
_cell.angle_gamma   90.00
#
_symmetry.space_group_name_H-M   'P 1'
#
loop_
_entity.id
_entity.type
_entity.pdbx_description
1 polymer ?
#
loop_
_entity_poly.entity_id
_entity_poly.type
_entity_poly.pdbx_seq_one_letter_code
_entity_poly.pdbx_strand_id
1 'polypeptide(L)' 'MPTLDEQACLQAVSIKTNNGEVQLMMGTETSEANNAVYIGVGPNRAIWRCLVKGGRVADITSMTDEGRL' A
#
# COMPACT_ATOMS: atom_id res chain seq x y z
N MET A 1 -15.01 2.11 -6.95
CA MET A 1 -14.80 1.29 -5.76
C MET A 1 -13.49 0.55 -5.86
N PRO A 2 -12.74 0.49 -4.80
CA PRO A 2 -11.49 -0.29 -4.84
C PRO A 2 -11.80 -1.77 -4.98
N THR A 3 -10.89 -2.48 -5.61
CA THR A 3 -10.99 -3.91 -5.72
C THR A 3 -10.76 -4.54 -4.36
N LEU A 4 -11.00 -5.84 -4.28
CA LEU A 4 -10.75 -6.57 -3.05
C LEU A 4 -9.29 -6.46 -2.65
N ASP A 5 -8.39 -6.55 -3.61
CA ASP A 5 -6.96 -6.43 -3.33
C ASP A 5 -6.64 -5.03 -2.81
N GLU A 6 -7.22 -4.01 -3.41
CA GLU A 6 -6.96 -2.64 -2.98
C GLU A 6 -7.48 -2.39 -1.58
N GLN A 7 -8.65 -2.92 -1.27
CA GLN A 7 -9.19 -2.77 0.07
C GLN A 7 -8.31 -3.47 1.10
N ALA A 8 -7.86 -4.67 0.78
CA ALA A 8 -6.99 -5.41 1.68
C ALA A 8 -5.70 -4.63 1.94
N CYS A 9 -5.15 -4.03 0.89
CA CYS A 9 -3.92 -3.27 1.04
C CYS A 9 -4.13 -1.98 1.84
N LEU A 10 -5.22 -1.28 1.60
CA LEU A 10 -5.49 -0.07 2.37
C LEU A 10 -5.60 -0.37 3.85
N GLN A 11 -6.30 -1.46 4.17
CA GLN A 11 -6.46 -1.84 5.55
C GLN A 11 -5.12 -2.29 6.16
N ALA A 12 -4.37 -3.08 5.43
CA ALA A 12 -3.11 -3.59 5.93
C ALA A 12 -2.09 -2.48 6.16
N VAL A 13 -2.03 -1.52 5.25
CA VAL A 13 -1.11 -0.40 5.40
C VAL A 13 -1.52 0.47 6.57
N SER A 14 -2.81 0.66 6.77
CA SER A 14 -3.29 1.43 7.90
C SER A 14 -2.85 0.78 9.22
N ILE A 15 -2.95 -0.53 9.30
CA ILE A 15 -2.53 -1.24 10.50
C ILE A 15 -1.01 -1.18 10.66
N LYS A 16 -0.30 -1.38 9.56
CA LYS A 16 1.16 -1.41 9.60
C LYS A 16 1.74 -0.08 10.05
N THR A 17 1.16 1.00 9.56
CA THR A 17 1.65 2.33 9.94
C THR A 17 1.06 2.80 11.25
N ASN A 18 0.06 2.08 11.76
CA ASN A 18 -0.62 2.45 12.98
C ASN A 18 -1.08 3.89 12.91
N ASN A 19 -1.68 4.23 11.80
CA ASN A 19 -1.98 5.61 11.50
C ASN A 19 -3.35 5.70 10.87
N GLY A 20 -4.22 6.48 11.48
CA GLY A 20 -5.55 6.68 10.92
C GLY A 20 -5.63 7.81 9.96
N GLU A 21 -4.50 8.29 9.48
CA GLU A 21 -4.52 9.42 8.59
C GLU A 21 -4.97 9.04 7.19
N VAL A 22 -5.18 10.07 6.39
CA VAL A 22 -5.66 9.91 5.05
C VAL A 22 -4.70 9.06 4.24
N GLN A 23 -5.27 8.11 3.53
CA GLN A 23 -4.53 7.28 2.60
C GLN A 23 -4.97 7.59 1.20
N LEU A 24 -4.01 7.66 0.29
CA LEU A 24 -4.30 7.96 -1.10
C LEU A 24 -3.79 6.83 -1.97
N MET A 25 -4.69 6.29 -2.80
CA MET A 25 -4.32 5.24 -3.74
C MET A 25 -3.49 5.87 -4.84
N MET A 26 -2.23 5.49 -4.93
CA MET A 26 -1.31 6.08 -5.88
C MET A 26 -1.27 5.33 -7.19
N GLY A 27 -1.46 4.03 -7.17
CA GLY A 27 -1.45 3.25 -8.40
C GLY A 27 -1.43 1.78 -8.10
N THR A 28 -1.60 1.00 -9.14
CA THR A 28 -1.66 -0.45 -9.03
C THR A 28 -0.95 -1.07 -10.22
N GLU A 29 -0.16 -2.09 -9.95
CA GLU A 29 0.47 -2.89 -10.99
C GLU A 29 0.07 -4.33 -10.82
N THR A 30 -0.26 -4.98 -11.93
CA THR A 30 -0.60 -6.39 -11.86
C THR A 30 0.56 -7.23 -12.36
N SER A 31 0.74 -8.39 -11.76
CA SER A 31 1.73 -9.32 -12.23
C SER A 31 1.24 -10.72 -11.92
N GLU A 32 1.92 -11.71 -12.48
CA GLU A 32 1.49 -13.08 -12.31
C GLU A 32 1.62 -13.53 -10.87
N ALA A 33 2.67 -13.10 -10.23
CA ALA A 33 2.91 -13.55 -8.86
C ALA A 33 2.01 -12.82 -7.87
N ASN A 34 2.04 -11.51 -7.91
CA ASN A 34 1.25 -10.69 -7.01
C ASN A 34 0.92 -9.37 -7.67
N ASN A 35 -0.13 -8.75 -7.20
CA ASN A 35 -0.42 -7.39 -7.60
C ASN A 35 0.26 -6.44 -6.63
N ALA A 36 0.73 -5.32 -7.14
CA ALA A 36 1.37 -4.32 -6.30
C ALA A 36 0.45 -3.09 -6.23
N VAL A 37 0.11 -2.69 -5.02
CA VAL A 37 -0.72 -1.51 -4.80
C VAL A 37 0.13 -0.47 -4.08
N TYR A 38 0.18 0.72 -4.63
CA TYR A 38 0.98 1.81 -4.06
C TYR A 38 0.05 2.78 -3.36
N ILE A 39 0.34 3.04 -2.09
CA ILE A 39 -0.52 3.85 -1.25
C ILE A 39 0.30 4.95 -0.59
N GLY A 40 -0.16 6.19 -0.74
CA GLY A 40 0.46 7.32 -0.05
C GLY A 40 -0.23 7.53 1.28
N VAL A 41 0.53 7.64 2.34
CA VAL A 41 0.01 7.75 3.69
C VAL A 41 0.47 9.04 4.32
N GLY A 42 -0.47 9.73 4.97
CA GLY A 42 -0.16 10.90 5.74
C GLY A 42 0.02 12.15 4.88
N PRO A 43 0.31 13.27 5.53
CA PRO A 43 0.42 14.53 4.80
C PRO A 43 1.62 14.56 3.86
N ASN A 44 2.64 13.78 4.14
CA ASN A 44 3.82 13.71 3.28
C ASN A 44 3.66 12.69 2.16
N ARG A 45 2.56 11.95 2.16
CA ARG A 45 2.30 10.93 1.15
C ARG A 45 3.45 9.94 1.07
N ALA A 46 3.84 9.43 2.21
CA ALA A 46 4.85 8.38 2.24
C ALA A 46 4.31 7.17 1.48
N ILE A 47 5.07 6.72 0.49
CA ILE A 47 4.61 5.67 -0.41
C ILE A 47 4.90 4.30 0.18
N TRP A 48 3.87 3.47 0.23
CA TRP A 48 3.99 2.09 0.68
C TRP A 48 3.56 1.18 -0.44
N ARG A 49 4.34 0.16 -0.70
CA ARG A 49 3.99 -0.84 -1.70
C ARG A 49 3.45 -2.07 -1.00
N CYS A 50 2.26 -2.48 -1.40
CA CYS A 50 1.60 -3.64 -0.85
C CYS A 50 1.52 -4.71 -1.92
N LEU A 51 2.07 -5.86 -1.66
CA LEU A 51 1.95 -7.00 -2.56
C LEU A 51 0.78 -7.83 -2.08
N VAL A 52 -0.15 -8.07 -2.98
CA VAL A 52 -1.40 -8.73 -2.61
C VAL A 52 -1.84 -9.64 -3.74
N LYS A 53 -2.51 -10.73 -3.38
CA LYS A 53 -3.07 -11.62 -4.37
C LYS A 53 -4.33 -12.24 -3.80
N GLY A 54 -5.45 -12.12 -4.56
CA GLY A 54 -6.72 -12.71 -4.15
C GLY A 54 -7.22 -12.17 -2.83
N GLY A 55 -6.95 -10.90 -2.55
CA GLY A 55 -7.38 -10.29 -1.30
C GLY A 55 -6.48 -10.60 -0.12
N ARG A 56 -5.36 -11.27 -0.35
CA ARG A 56 -4.44 -11.64 0.71
C ARG A 56 -3.15 -10.87 0.55
N VAL A 57 -2.79 -10.11 1.56
CA VAL A 57 -1.58 -9.31 1.53
C VAL A 57 -0.38 -10.23 1.77
N ALA A 58 0.57 -10.18 0.84
CA ALA A 58 1.78 -10.98 0.94
C ALA A 58 2.91 -10.20 1.60
N ASP A 59 2.99 -8.90 1.35
CA ASP A 59 4.09 -8.12 1.87
C ASP A 59 3.76 -6.63 1.80
N ILE A 60 4.33 -5.87 2.70
CA ILE A 60 4.18 -4.41 2.71
C ILE A 60 5.55 -3.81 2.91
N THR A 61 5.94 -2.93 2.00
CA THR A 61 7.27 -2.34 2.02
C THR A 61 7.17 -0.83 1.85
N SER A 62 7.88 -0.09 2.67
CA SER A 62 7.95 1.35 2.51
C SER A 62 8.83 1.68 1.33
N MET A 63 8.28 2.44 0.40
CA MET A 63 9.02 2.87 -0.79
C MET A 63 9.63 4.24 -0.61
N THR A 64 9.23 4.93 0.44
CA THR A 64 9.76 6.26 0.68
C THR A 64 11.13 6.14 1.28
N ASP A 65 12.08 6.74 0.63
CA ASP A 65 13.45 6.64 1.06
C ASP A 65 13.82 7.83 1.89
N GLU A 66 13.11 7.99 2.95
CA GLU A 66 13.37 9.14 3.74
C GLU A 66 14.68 8.98 4.44
N GLY A 67 15.35 9.99 4.55
CA GLY A 67 16.59 10.00 5.26
C GLY A 67 17.74 9.41 4.53
N ARG A 68 17.52 9.06 3.33
CA ARG A 68 18.51 8.52 2.72
C ARG A 68 18.99 9.37 1.89
N LEU A 69 19.57 9.55 1.71
CA LEU A 69 19.99 10.40 0.92
C LEU A 69 21.01 10.55 0.65
#